data_cc3f74f061523f2844adc105312a8c75
#
_entry.id   cc3f74f061523f2844adc105312a8c75
#
_cell.length_a   1.000
_cell.length_b   1.000
_cell.length_c   1.000
_cell.angle_alpha   90.00
_cell.angle_beta   90.00
_cell.angle_gamma   90.00
#
_symmetry.space_group_name_H-M   'P 1'
#
loop_
_entity.id
_entity.type
_entity.pdbx_description
1 polymer ?
#
loop_
_entity_poly.entity_id
_entity_poly.type
_entity_poly.pdbx_seq_one_letter_code
_entity_poly.pdbx_strand_id
1 'polypeptide(L)' 'MVLKVRVAPKASRNLVKKDKDALKVYLTKPAQDGLANNQLIELLAEYFKVKKYQIKIVQGGKSRNKLIKIDASLAPA' A
#
# COMPACT_ATOMS: atom_id res chain seq x y z
N MET A 1 -9.28 0.54 -9.77
CA MET A 1 -9.69 0.09 -8.42
C MET A 1 -9.08 1.02 -7.38
N VAL A 2 -9.90 1.48 -6.47
CA VAL A 2 -9.45 2.38 -5.40
C VAL A 2 -9.68 1.70 -4.06
N LEU A 3 -8.65 1.71 -3.20
CA LEU A 3 -8.67 1.05 -1.91
C LEU A 3 -8.36 2.02 -0.79
N LYS A 4 -9.02 1.83 0.34
CA LYS A 4 -8.63 2.48 1.58
C LYS A 4 -7.61 1.60 2.28
N VAL A 5 -6.46 2.17 2.60
CA VAL A 5 -5.37 1.43 3.24
C VAL A 5 -4.95 2.17 4.51
N ARG A 6 -4.90 1.44 5.60
CA ARG A 6 -4.38 1.96 6.86
C ARG A 6 -3.01 1.37 7.11
N VAL A 7 -2.03 2.22 7.32
CA VAL A 7 -0.63 1.82 7.46
C VAL A 7 -0.21 1.86 8.92
N ALA A 8 0.44 0.81 9.39
CA ALA A 8 1.07 0.76 10.69
C ALA A 8 2.58 0.64 10.49
N PRO A 9 3.32 1.77 10.55
CA PRO A 9 4.77 1.74 10.36
C PRO A 9 5.48 1.21 11.60
N LYS A 10 6.76 0.90 11.47
CA LYS A 10 7.61 0.38 12.54
C LYS A 10 7.05 -0.91 13.15
N ALA A 11 6.42 -1.74 12.34
CA ALA A 11 5.94 -3.04 12.78
C ALA A 11 7.10 -4.04 12.83
N SER A 12 6.88 -5.14 13.52
CA SER A 12 7.91 -6.17 13.63
C SER A 12 8.09 -6.95 12.32
N ARG A 13 7.09 -6.92 11.44
CA ARG A 13 7.17 -7.57 10.14
C ARG A 13 6.16 -6.95 9.19
N ASN A 14 6.38 -7.18 7.89
CA ASN A 14 5.44 -6.74 6.88
C ASN A 14 4.26 -7.71 6.81
N LEU A 15 3.04 -7.17 6.80
CA LEU A 15 1.84 -7.98 6.80
C LEU A 15 0.69 -7.18 6.20
N VAL A 16 -0.14 -7.84 5.39
CA VAL A 16 -1.36 -7.26 4.86
C VAL A 16 -2.54 -8.02 5.43
N LYS A 17 -3.48 -7.29 6.05
CA LYS A 17 -4.72 -7.86 6.55
C LYS A 17 -5.90 -7.19 5.92
N LYS A 18 -6.89 -7.97 5.51
CA LYS A 18 -8.14 -7.42 5.02
C LYS A 18 -9.05 -7.11 6.21
N ASP A 19 -9.58 -5.88 6.27
CA ASP A 19 -10.44 -5.44 7.34
C ASP A 19 -11.66 -4.75 6.74
N LYS A 20 -12.78 -5.44 6.65
CA LYS A 20 -14.04 -4.94 6.05
C LYS A 20 -13.77 -4.37 4.66
N ASP A 21 -13.96 -3.07 4.48
CA ASP A 21 -13.79 -2.40 3.20
C ASP A 21 -12.40 -1.80 3.00
N ALA A 22 -11.48 -2.07 3.92
CA ALA A 22 -10.15 -1.51 3.89
C ALA A 22 -9.10 -2.59 4.07
N LEU A 23 -7.86 -2.23 3.76
CA LEU A 23 -6.71 -3.08 4.06
C LEU A 23 -5.92 -2.44 5.18
N LYS A 24 -5.46 -3.25 6.11
CA LYS A 24 -4.50 -2.82 7.12
C LYS A 24 -3.14 -3.40 6.77
N VAL A 25 -2.16 -2.53 6.61
CA VAL A 25 -0.83 -2.92 6.16
C VAL A 25 0.19 -2.57 7.24
N TYR A 26 0.92 -3.58 7.69
CA TYR A 26 2.00 -3.40 8.66
C TYR A 26 3.30 -3.33 7.89
N LEU A 27 4.09 -2.29 8.18
CA LEU A 27 5.36 -2.05 7.51
C LEU A 27 6.48 -1.95 8.54
N THR A 28 7.62 -2.54 8.25
CA THR A 28 8.79 -2.48 9.14
C THR A 28 9.48 -1.12 9.07
N LYS A 29 9.37 -0.43 7.94
CA LYS A 29 10.03 0.86 7.75
C LYS A 29 9.31 1.98 8.47
N PRO A 30 10.05 3.01 8.93
CA PRO A 30 9.42 4.18 9.53
C PRO A 30 8.73 5.04 8.45
N ALA A 31 7.76 5.86 8.87
CA ALA A 31 7.06 6.78 7.96
C ALA A 31 7.87 8.04 7.74
N GLN A 32 9.12 7.90 7.28
CA GLN A 32 10.05 9.01 7.04
C GLN A 32 10.64 8.90 5.65
N ASP A 33 10.85 10.04 5.00
CA ASP A 33 11.53 10.13 3.69
C ASP A 33 10.97 9.22 2.62
N GLY A 34 9.67 8.93 2.69
CA GLY A 34 9.03 8.08 1.72
C GLY A 34 9.34 6.59 1.84
N LEU A 35 10.09 6.18 2.84
CA LEU A 35 10.48 4.77 2.99
C LEU A 35 9.27 3.86 3.17
N ALA A 36 8.35 4.24 4.06
CA ALA A 36 7.15 3.45 4.28
C ALA A 36 6.25 3.43 3.05
N ASN A 37 6.16 4.55 2.33
CA ASN A 37 5.36 4.61 1.11
C ASN A 37 5.90 3.68 0.03
N ASN A 38 7.22 3.66 -0.15
CA ASN A 38 7.85 2.77 -1.12
C ASN A 38 7.63 1.31 -0.74
N GLN A 39 7.79 0.98 0.54
CA GLN A 39 7.57 -0.37 1.03
C GLN A 39 6.10 -0.78 0.87
N LEU A 40 5.18 0.15 1.11
CA LEU A 40 3.75 -0.08 0.92
C LEU A 40 3.45 -0.47 -0.52
N ILE A 41 3.98 0.29 -1.48
CA ILE A 41 3.77 0.02 -2.90
C ILE A 41 4.35 -1.35 -3.27
N GLU A 42 5.55 -1.67 -2.82
CA GLU A 42 6.15 -2.98 -3.08
C GLU A 42 5.30 -4.12 -2.53
N LEU A 43 4.83 -3.97 -1.30
CA LEU A 43 4.04 -5.01 -0.65
C LEU A 43 2.69 -5.19 -1.33
N LEU A 44 2.02 -4.10 -1.69
CA LEU A 44 0.74 -4.17 -2.40
C LEU A 44 0.89 -4.74 -3.80
N ALA A 45 1.97 -4.39 -4.50
CA ALA A 45 2.24 -4.95 -5.82
C ALA A 45 2.36 -6.48 -5.75
N GLU A 46 3.04 -6.97 -4.74
CA GLU A 46 3.18 -8.41 -4.53
C GLU A 46 1.86 -9.05 -4.10
N TYR A 47 1.13 -8.38 -3.21
CA TYR A 47 -0.16 -8.89 -2.71
C TYR A 47 -1.20 -9.03 -3.83
N PHE A 48 -1.29 -8.04 -4.71
CA PHE A 48 -2.25 -8.03 -5.81
C PHE A 48 -1.67 -8.60 -7.12
N LYS A 49 -0.38 -8.96 -7.12
CA LYS A 49 0.32 -9.50 -8.29
C LYS A 49 0.25 -8.54 -9.48
N VAL A 50 0.50 -7.27 -9.20
CA VAL A 50 0.58 -6.22 -10.22
C VAL A 50 1.95 -5.57 -10.17
N LYS A 51 2.24 -4.70 -11.12
CA LYS A 51 3.50 -3.97 -11.15
C LYS A 51 3.41 -2.74 -10.25
N LYS A 52 4.56 -2.29 -9.74
CA LYS A 52 4.62 -1.11 -8.86
C LYS A 52 4.04 0.14 -9.54
N TYR A 53 4.29 0.32 -10.83
CA TYR A 53 3.80 1.48 -11.54
C TYR A 53 2.28 1.52 -11.70
N GLN A 54 1.60 0.40 -11.44
CA GLN A 54 0.15 0.32 -11.48
C GLN A 54 -0.48 0.80 -10.17
N ILE A 55 0.33 1.09 -9.16
CA ILE A 55 -0.15 1.48 -7.84
C ILE A 55 0.23 2.92 -7.57
N LYS A 56 -0.75 3.74 -7.18
CA LYS A 56 -0.54 5.14 -6.85
C LYS A 56 -1.21 5.50 -5.54
N ILE A 57 -0.51 6.30 -4.73
CA ILE A 57 -1.08 6.88 -3.53
C ILE A 57 -1.75 8.20 -3.95
N VAL A 58 -3.09 8.22 -3.97
CA VAL A 58 -3.82 9.40 -4.44
C VAL A 58 -4.17 10.38 -3.32
N GLN A 59 -4.23 9.91 -2.08
CA GLN A 59 -4.43 10.76 -0.91
C GLN A 59 -3.70 10.18 0.29
N GLY A 60 -3.36 11.05 1.24
CA GLY A 60 -2.79 10.62 2.50
C GLY A 60 -1.33 10.23 2.43
N GLY A 61 -0.54 10.86 1.54
CA GLY A 61 0.87 10.54 1.39
C GLY A 61 1.67 10.65 2.68
N LYS A 62 1.27 11.56 3.58
CA LYS A 62 1.92 11.75 4.88
C LYS A 62 1.07 11.25 6.03
N SER A 63 -0.04 10.60 5.75
CA SER A 63 -0.98 10.09 6.74
C SER A 63 -0.88 8.58 6.82
N ARG A 64 -1.31 8.03 7.95
CA ARG A 64 -1.43 6.58 8.09
C ARG A 64 -2.65 6.04 7.33
N ASN A 65 -3.64 6.88 7.09
CA ASN A 65 -4.81 6.52 6.29
C ASN A 65 -4.56 7.00 4.87
N LYS A 66 -4.49 6.06 3.93
CA LYS A 66 -4.14 6.36 2.55
C LYS A 66 -5.21 5.87 1.60
N LEU A 67 -5.39 6.59 0.52
CA LEU A 67 -6.23 6.16 -0.58
C LEU A 67 -5.30 5.72 -1.71
N ILE A 68 -5.42 4.46 -2.12
CA ILE A 68 -4.55 3.85 -3.09
C ILE A 68 -5.34 3.51 -4.34
N LYS A 69 -4.82 3.90 -5.49
CA LYS A 69 -5.40 3.53 -6.78
C LYS A 69 -4.54 2.45 -7.43
N ILE A 70 -5.19 1.37 -7.84
CA ILE A 70 -4.54 0.30 -8.58
C ILE A 70 -5.15 0.24 -9.97
N ASP A 71 -4.33 0.40 -10.99
CA ASP A 71 -4.76 0.38 -12.38
C ASP A 71 -4.64 -1.05 -12.93
N ALA A 72 -5.68 -1.83 -12.69
CA ALA A 72 -5.70 -3.22 -13.11
C ALA A 72 -5.80 -3.37 -14.64
N SER A 73 -6.22 -2.32 -15.34
CA SER A 73 -6.31 -2.39 -16.80
C SER A 73 -4.94 -2.45 -17.48
N LEU A 74 -3.87 -2.10 -16.77
CA LEU A 74 -2.50 -2.19 -17.28
C LEU A 74 -1.86 -3.55 -16.98
N ALA A 75 -2.56 -4.44 -16.29
CA ALA A 75 -2.00 -5.74 -15.97
C ALA A 75 -1.73 -6.53 -17.26
N PRO A 76 -0.58 -7.18 -17.38
CA PRO A 76 -0.30 -8.01 -18.54
C PRO A 76 -1.30 -9.17 -18.60
N ALA A 77 -1.70 -9.47 -19.78
CA ALA A 77 -2.66 -10.54 -20.01
C ALA A 77 -2.06 -11.90 -19.64
#